data_02131cebbd4d80484e6c9430b35c78be
#
_entry.id   02131cebbd4d80484e6c9430b35c78be
#
_cell.length_a   1.000
_cell.length_b   1.000
_cell.length_c   1.000
_cell.angle_alpha   90.00
_cell.angle_beta   90.00
_cell.angle_gamma   90.00
#
_symmetry.space_group_name_H-M   'P 1'
#
loop_
_entity.id
_entity.type
_entity.pdbx_description
1 polymer ?
#
loop_
_entity_poly.entity_id
_entity_poly.type
_entity_poly.pdbx_seq_one_letter_code
_entity_poly.pdbx_strand_id
1 'polypeptide(L)'
;MHWTGRRMPFRYNESDNLSMIKICLQSVVLLLAVMLSQDVGAQGVYGDVNNDCEVDIADVNEVINVILGYTAPVPPPDEPELDTIPVTVFDTELSPRHYYRIPAIVQLHDGRLLAMADDRHNSDTDIGGNRGIDILGKVSTDGGKTWGEPLMIANGASFSNGFNNSHGDAAAVADRETGRLLVMCASGTQGFLSSTLQNPLRVGRYMSEDDGQTWSENEVTSEMYGIFTECPEVNSLFFSSGRICQSRRIKVGDYYRIYSVVDGPMGVGCLVLYSDDFGLTWQALGGPHARPTITPFGDEAKVEELPDGNVLLSCRSKQTGTSGRLFNIYNYFTASWGEMAISNDPEGGTYSEDCSCNGELLIVPVVRTSDGRNMHLALQSVPRGKGRQLVSIYYKPLLDESDYDEPSDFSMGWQRYQVTDNYSAYSTMIATADGHIAFFHEDCNDNNSTSAYDLLFQQLSIKKITNGRYTAIKQ
;
A
#
# COMPACT_ATOMS: atom_id res chain seq x y z
N MET A 1 -27.23 -53.46 25.39
CA MET A 1 -26.59 -53.71 24.10
C MET A 1 -25.29 -52.91 24.06
N HIS A 2 -24.16 -53.61 24.23
CA HIS A 2 -22.82 -53.02 24.19
C HIS A 2 -22.34 -52.94 22.73
N TRP A 3 -21.85 -51.80 22.32
CA TRP A 3 -21.08 -51.66 21.08
C TRP A 3 -19.64 -51.26 21.45
N THR A 4 -18.72 -52.20 21.24
CA THR A 4 -17.28 -52.01 21.40
C THR A 4 -16.68 -51.59 20.05
N GLY A 5 -16.27 -50.35 19.93
CA GLY A 5 -15.53 -49.84 18.76
C GLY A 5 -14.04 -50.23 18.85
N ARG A 6 -13.58 -51.08 17.93
CA ARG A 6 -12.16 -51.37 17.73
C ARG A 6 -11.51 -50.24 16.94
N ARG A 7 -10.53 -49.53 17.50
CA ARG A 7 -9.58 -48.69 16.77
C ARG A 7 -8.56 -49.61 16.09
N MET A 8 -8.42 -49.47 14.76
CA MET A 8 -7.28 -50.06 14.04
C MET A 8 -6.06 -49.13 14.19
N PRO A 9 -4.88 -49.63 14.47
CA PRO A 9 -3.67 -48.83 14.47
C PRO A 9 -3.16 -48.67 13.04
N PHE A 10 -3.01 -47.42 12.56
CA PHE A 10 -2.20 -47.12 11.39
C PHE A 10 -0.75 -47.45 11.70
N ARG A 11 -0.22 -48.49 11.07
CA ARG A 11 1.22 -48.79 11.08
C ARG A 11 1.86 -47.90 10.00
N TYR A 12 2.67 -46.97 10.44
CA TYR A 12 3.62 -46.25 9.59
C TYR A 12 4.70 -47.24 9.14
N ASN A 13 4.87 -47.44 7.84
CA ASN A 13 5.80 -48.40 7.30
C ASN A 13 7.11 -47.70 6.93
N GLU A 14 8.13 -47.74 7.76
CA GLU A 14 9.47 -47.14 7.50
C GLU A 14 10.15 -47.70 6.24
N SER A 15 9.72 -48.87 5.74
CA SER A 15 10.28 -49.45 4.52
C SER A 15 9.94 -48.70 3.23
N ASP A 16 8.81 -47.97 3.19
CA ASP A 16 8.37 -47.25 2.00
C ASP A 16 9.14 -45.95 1.83
N ASN A 17 9.57 -45.29 2.93
CA ASN A 17 10.43 -44.13 2.87
C ASN A 17 11.86 -44.46 2.41
N LEU A 18 12.42 -45.60 2.82
CA LEU A 18 13.74 -46.01 2.36
C LEU A 18 13.75 -46.38 0.88
N SER A 19 12.66 -46.91 0.35
CA SER A 19 12.53 -47.20 -1.08
C SER A 19 12.38 -45.93 -1.93
N MET A 20 11.63 -44.92 -1.48
CA MET A 20 11.52 -43.65 -2.14
C MET A 20 12.85 -42.87 -2.16
N ILE A 21 13.56 -42.82 -1.04
CA ILE A 21 14.88 -42.20 -0.94
C ILE A 21 15.89 -42.89 -1.85
N LYS A 22 15.86 -44.25 -1.95
CA LYS A 22 16.72 -44.98 -2.89
C LYS A 22 16.38 -44.70 -4.35
N ILE A 23 15.11 -44.58 -4.70
CA ILE A 23 14.68 -44.23 -6.09
C ILE A 23 15.09 -42.80 -6.43
N CYS A 24 14.95 -41.86 -5.50
CA CYS A 24 15.43 -40.49 -5.68
C CYS A 24 16.96 -40.43 -5.84
N LEU A 25 17.73 -41.14 -4.99
CA LEU A 25 19.19 -41.19 -5.14
C LEU A 25 19.65 -41.87 -6.44
N GLN A 26 18.98 -42.93 -6.88
CA GLN A 26 19.29 -43.59 -8.17
C GLN A 26 18.92 -42.67 -9.36
N SER A 27 17.86 -41.90 -9.28
CA SER A 27 17.49 -40.93 -10.30
C SER A 27 18.49 -39.78 -10.39
N VAL A 28 18.99 -39.28 -9.25
CA VAL A 28 20.03 -38.24 -9.18
C VAL A 28 21.35 -38.76 -9.78
N VAL A 29 21.76 -39.98 -9.44
CA VAL A 29 22.98 -40.60 -9.98
C VAL A 29 22.85 -40.86 -11.52
N LEU A 30 21.65 -41.20 -11.99
CA LEU A 30 21.41 -41.42 -13.44
C LEU A 30 21.38 -40.07 -14.19
N LEU A 31 20.83 -39.00 -13.62
CA LEU A 31 20.88 -37.67 -14.20
C LEU A 31 22.30 -37.11 -14.26
N LEU A 32 23.08 -37.28 -13.17
CA LEU A 32 24.52 -36.95 -13.18
C LEU A 32 25.26 -37.73 -14.29
N ALA A 33 24.97 -39.02 -14.49
CA ALA A 33 25.60 -39.84 -15.53
C ALA A 33 25.20 -39.39 -16.96
N VAL A 34 23.98 -38.87 -17.12
CA VAL A 34 23.50 -38.38 -18.45
C VAL A 34 24.09 -36.97 -18.74
N MET A 35 24.24 -36.13 -17.74
CA MET A 35 24.90 -34.83 -17.91
C MET A 35 26.39 -34.96 -18.21
N LEU A 36 27.02 -36.02 -17.71
CA LEU A 36 28.42 -36.35 -17.92
C LEU A 36 28.71 -36.95 -19.32
N SER A 37 27.71 -37.23 -20.15
CA SER A 37 27.82 -37.86 -21.48
C SER A 37 27.61 -36.94 -22.66
N GLN A 38 27.46 -35.64 -22.46
CA GLN A 38 27.38 -34.69 -23.58
C GLN A 38 28.79 -34.22 -23.97
N ASP A 39 29.25 -34.64 -25.14
CA ASP A 39 30.43 -34.11 -25.80
C ASP A 39 30.25 -32.62 -26.09
N VAL A 40 30.83 -31.75 -25.27
CA VAL A 40 30.92 -30.31 -25.55
C VAL A 40 32.40 -30.03 -25.89
N GLY A 41 32.65 -29.83 -27.14
CA GLY A 41 33.94 -29.34 -27.63
C GLY A 41 34.16 -27.89 -27.28
N ALA A 42 34.75 -27.62 -26.12
CA ALA A 42 35.55 -26.46 -25.73
C ALA A 42 35.97 -26.65 -24.25
N GLN A 43 37.19 -26.29 -23.90
CA GLN A 43 37.83 -26.54 -22.63
C GLN A 43 37.00 -26.05 -21.42
N GLY A 44 36.00 -26.83 -20.98
CA GLY A 44 35.30 -26.63 -19.72
C GLY A 44 35.92 -27.49 -18.63
N VAL A 45 36.02 -26.96 -17.44
CA VAL A 45 36.42 -27.70 -16.24
C VAL A 45 35.32 -28.71 -15.93
N TYR A 46 35.66 -29.98 -15.81
CA TYR A 46 34.68 -31.05 -15.58
C TYR A 46 34.02 -30.87 -14.18
N GLY A 47 32.72 -30.63 -14.14
CA GLY A 47 31.98 -30.37 -12.90
C GLY A 47 31.62 -28.91 -12.67
N ASP A 48 32.12 -27.99 -13.46
CA ASP A 48 31.76 -26.59 -13.48
C ASP A 48 30.42 -26.40 -14.23
N VAL A 49 29.35 -26.40 -13.47
CA VAL A 49 27.97 -26.36 -14.00
C VAL A 49 27.51 -24.90 -14.23
N ASN A 50 28.02 -23.99 -13.45
CA ASN A 50 27.67 -22.57 -13.52
C ASN A 50 28.59 -21.76 -14.46
N ASN A 51 29.66 -22.39 -15.02
CA ASN A 51 30.65 -21.82 -15.93
C ASN A 51 31.48 -20.64 -15.33
N ASP A 52 31.77 -20.67 -14.02
CA ASP A 52 32.60 -19.68 -13.37
C ASP A 52 34.10 -20.04 -13.32
N CYS A 53 34.46 -21.20 -13.91
CA CYS A 53 35.79 -21.79 -13.98
C CYS A 53 36.33 -22.36 -12.65
N GLU A 54 35.48 -22.49 -11.63
CA GLU A 54 35.75 -23.17 -10.37
C GLU A 54 34.80 -24.35 -10.20
N VAL A 55 35.20 -25.39 -9.48
CA VAL A 55 34.32 -26.51 -9.15
C VAL A 55 34.11 -26.51 -7.64
N ASP A 56 32.96 -26.03 -7.22
CA ASP A 56 32.67 -25.86 -5.80
C ASP A 56 31.19 -26.14 -5.45
N ILE A 57 30.75 -25.68 -4.27
CA ILE A 57 29.38 -25.85 -3.80
C ILE A 57 28.34 -25.09 -4.64
N ALA A 58 28.75 -24.07 -5.41
CA ALA A 58 27.86 -23.31 -6.27
C ALA A 58 27.37 -24.18 -7.44
N ASP A 59 28.23 -25.07 -8.00
CA ASP A 59 27.85 -26.04 -9.02
C ASP A 59 26.82 -27.04 -8.51
N VAL A 60 26.98 -27.51 -7.28
CA VAL A 60 26.01 -28.41 -6.63
C VAL A 60 24.66 -27.72 -6.49
N ASN A 61 24.64 -26.43 -6.09
CA ASN A 61 23.43 -25.65 -5.98
C ASN A 61 22.75 -25.44 -7.34
N GLU A 62 23.53 -25.22 -8.42
CA GLU A 62 22.98 -25.09 -9.76
C GLU A 62 22.33 -26.41 -10.23
N VAL A 63 22.95 -27.56 -9.98
CA VAL A 63 22.33 -28.88 -10.23
C VAL A 63 21.03 -29.05 -9.43
N ILE A 64 21.01 -28.64 -8.18
CA ILE A 64 19.81 -28.70 -7.34
C ILE A 64 18.71 -27.79 -7.92
N ASN A 65 19.05 -26.60 -8.36
CA ASN A 65 18.12 -25.64 -8.97
C ASN A 65 17.49 -26.23 -10.24
N VAL A 66 18.29 -26.84 -11.12
CA VAL A 66 17.82 -27.54 -12.33
C VAL A 66 16.87 -28.68 -11.96
N ILE A 67 17.21 -29.51 -10.95
CA ILE A 67 16.38 -30.62 -10.50
C ILE A 67 15.04 -30.14 -9.92
N LEU A 68 15.04 -29.01 -9.20
CA LEU A 68 13.85 -28.42 -8.63
C LEU A 68 13.03 -27.61 -9.64
N GLY A 69 13.49 -27.49 -10.89
CA GLY A 69 12.84 -26.72 -11.95
C GLY A 69 13.08 -25.22 -11.82
N TYR A 70 14.04 -24.81 -11.00
CA TYR A 70 14.53 -23.44 -11.01
C TYR A 70 15.43 -23.28 -12.24
N THR A 71 14.90 -22.77 -13.33
CA THR A 71 15.75 -22.28 -14.44
C THR A 71 16.59 -21.12 -13.92
N ALA A 72 17.87 -21.05 -14.35
CA ALA A 72 18.68 -19.87 -14.10
C ALA A 72 17.84 -18.62 -14.43
N PRO A 73 17.75 -17.63 -13.53
CA PRO A 73 16.92 -16.47 -13.79
C PRO A 73 17.36 -15.84 -15.09
N VAL A 74 16.44 -15.77 -16.06
CA VAL A 74 16.64 -14.88 -17.20
C VAL A 74 16.83 -13.50 -16.59
N PRO A 75 17.97 -12.80 -16.80
CA PRO A 75 18.11 -11.46 -16.28
C PRO A 75 16.87 -10.68 -16.66
N PRO A 76 16.23 -9.97 -15.71
CA PRO A 76 15.02 -9.23 -15.99
C PRO A 76 15.30 -8.32 -17.19
N PRO A 77 14.35 -8.19 -18.13
CA PRO A 77 14.51 -7.29 -19.26
C PRO A 77 14.89 -5.93 -18.72
N ASP A 78 15.82 -5.24 -19.37
CA ASP A 78 16.20 -3.89 -18.99
C ASP A 78 14.93 -3.05 -18.88
N GLU A 79 14.63 -2.61 -17.65
CA GLU A 79 13.57 -1.64 -17.43
C GLU A 79 13.97 -0.36 -18.19
N PRO A 80 13.13 0.15 -19.11
CA PRO A 80 13.44 1.42 -19.77
C PRO A 80 13.61 2.49 -18.69
N GLU A 81 14.63 3.32 -18.86
CA GLU A 81 14.88 4.44 -17.97
C GLU A 81 13.70 5.43 -18.11
N LEU A 82 12.90 5.55 -17.05
CA LEU A 82 11.77 6.47 -17.04
C LEU A 82 12.26 7.90 -16.90
N ASP A 83 11.66 8.82 -17.65
CA ASP A 83 11.78 10.22 -17.38
C ASP A 83 11.05 10.53 -16.07
N THR A 84 11.82 10.77 -15.02
CA THR A 84 11.33 10.97 -13.66
C THR A 84 11.18 12.44 -13.29
N ILE A 85 11.09 13.32 -14.28
CA ILE A 85 10.81 14.74 -14.05
C ILE A 85 9.41 14.86 -13.45
N PRO A 86 9.27 15.53 -12.30
CA PRO A 86 7.95 15.75 -11.70
C PRO A 86 7.04 16.55 -12.64
N VAL A 87 5.78 16.14 -12.71
CA VAL A 87 4.73 16.84 -13.46
C VAL A 87 3.76 17.46 -12.47
N THR A 88 3.55 18.78 -12.53
CA THR A 88 2.53 19.46 -11.73
C THR A 88 1.15 19.10 -12.26
N VAL A 89 0.36 18.42 -11.43
CA VAL A 89 -1.02 18.03 -11.76
C VAL A 89 -1.99 19.12 -11.33
N PHE A 90 -1.86 19.58 -10.10
CA PHE A 90 -2.65 20.68 -9.56
C PHE A 90 -1.70 21.77 -9.07
N ASP A 91 -1.88 22.96 -9.60
CA ASP A 91 -1.00 24.12 -9.40
C ASP A 91 -1.75 25.17 -8.57
N THR A 92 -1.32 25.36 -7.33
CA THR A 92 -1.92 26.30 -6.40
C THR A 92 -1.54 27.74 -6.75
N GLU A 93 -0.35 27.99 -7.28
CA GLU A 93 0.10 29.34 -7.63
C GLU A 93 -0.64 29.90 -8.83
N LEU A 94 -0.92 29.05 -9.83
CA LEU A 94 -1.68 29.43 -11.02
C LEU A 94 -3.19 29.48 -10.78
N SER A 95 -3.66 29.05 -9.63
CA SER A 95 -5.08 28.97 -9.27
C SER A 95 -5.41 29.89 -8.10
N PRO A 96 -5.51 31.24 -8.28
CA PRO A 96 -5.76 32.16 -7.18
C PRO A 96 -6.99 31.80 -6.36
N ARG A 97 -6.84 31.68 -5.04
CA ARG A 97 -7.87 31.27 -4.06
C ARG A 97 -8.20 29.79 -4.05
N HIS A 98 -7.43 28.93 -4.72
CA HIS A 98 -7.52 27.49 -4.65
C HIS A 98 -6.27 26.95 -3.97
N TYR A 99 -6.43 26.06 -3.01
CA TYR A 99 -5.35 25.39 -2.32
C TYR A 99 -5.55 23.89 -2.49
N TYR A 100 -4.70 23.29 -3.31
CA TYR A 100 -4.79 21.86 -3.57
C TYR A 100 -4.05 21.08 -2.49
N ARG A 101 -4.74 20.13 -1.89
CA ARG A 101 -4.23 19.31 -0.81
C ARG A 101 -4.69 17.85 -0.96
N ILE A 102 -4.13 16.97 -0.12
CA ILE A 102 -4.61 15.62 0.12
C ILE A 102 -4.65 14.79 -1.17
N PRO A 103 -3.49 14.35 -1.66
CA PRO A 103 -3.40 13.57 -2.89
C PRO A 103 -4.01 12.18 -2.75
N ALA A 104 -4.77 11.74 -3.75
CA ALA A 104 -5.16 10.37 -3.98
C ALA A 104 -4.94 10.00 -5.46
N ILE A 105 -4.58 8.77 -5.76
CA ILE A 105 -4.37 8.29 -7.13
C ILE A 105 -4.81 6.84 -7.28
N VAL A 106 -5.45 6.53 -8.42
CA VAL A 106 -5.81 5.17 -8.80
C VAL A 106 -5.46 4.93 -10.27
N GLN A 107 -5.19 3.67 -10.62
CA GLN A 107 -5.16 3.24 -12.02
C GLN A 107 -6.52 2.68 -12.40
N LEU A 108 -7.10 3.22 -13.47
CA LEU A 108 -8.36 2.75 -14.02
C LEU A 108 -8.17 1.39 -14.70
N HIS A 109 -9.26 0.65 -14.89
CA HIS A 109 -9.25 -0.67 -15.52
C HIS A 109 -8.60 -0.67 -16.91
N ASP A 110 -8.72 0.41 -17.67
CA ASP A 110 -8.13 0.56 -19.00
C ASP A 110 -6.68 1.07 -19.00
N GLY A 111 -6.06 1.20 -17.83
CA GLY A 111 -4.67 1.62 -17.63
C GLY A 111 -4.46 3.13 -17.48
N ARG A 112 -5.49 3.96 -17.70
CA ARG A 112 -5.41 5.41 -17.42
C ARG A 112 -5.17 5.64 -15.91
N LEU A 113 -4.64 6.82 -15.57
CA LEU A 113 -4.48 7.26 -14.19
C LEU A 113 -5.53 8.33 -13.87
N LEU A 114 -6.13 8.24 -12.69
CA LEU A 114 -6.98 9.28 -12.12
C LEU A 114 -6.32 9.79 -10.83
N ALA A 115 -5.83 11.02 -10.87
CA ALA A 115 -5.32 11.75 -9.70
C ALA A 115 -6.43 12.62 -9.12
N MET A 116 -6.53 12.65 -7.79
CA MET A 116 -7.56 13.39 -7.06
C MET A 116 -6.94 14.29 -6.00
N ALA A 117 -7.61 15.40 -5.71
CA ALA A 117 -7.20 16.38 -4.72
C ALA A 117 -8.40 17.03 -4.04
N ASP A 118 -8.23 17.48 -2.80
CA ASP A 118 -9.05 18.53 -2.22
C ASP A 118 -8.77 19.83 -2.96
N ASP A 119 -9.81 20.49 -3.44
CA ASP A 119 -9.77 21.90 -3.88
C ASP A 119 -10.36 22.78 -2.78
N ARG A 120 -9.51 23.38 -1.97
CA ARG A 120 -9.87 24.19 -0.81
C ARG A 120 -9.99 25.65 -1.20
N HIS A 121 -11.19 26.19 -1.11
CA HIS A 121 -11.49 27.54 -1.58
C HIS A 121 -11.07 28.60 -0.56
N ASN A 122 -10.25 29.56 -0.99
CA ASN A 122 -9.77 30.75 -0.27
C ASN A 122 -8.97 30.48 1.02
N SER A 123 -8.68 29.24 1.38
CA SER A 123 -7.91 28.85 2.55
C SER A 123 -7.46 27.41 2.44
N ASP A 124 -6.32 27.07 3.02
CA ASP A 124 -5.79 25.71 3.14
C ASP A 124 -6.40 24.91 4.32
N THR A 125 -7.35 25.51 5.05
CA THR A 125 -7.94 24.90 6.26
C THR A 125 -8.83 23.69 5.94
N ASP A 126 -8.84 22.74 6.86
CA ASP A 126 -9.67 21.53 6.80
C ASP A 126 -11.18 21.83 6.97
N ILE A 127 -12.02 20.81 6.76
CA ILE A 127 -13.46 20.85 7.05
C ILE A 127 -13.69 21.36 8.48
N GLY A 128 -14.67 22.26 8.64
CA GLY A 128 -14.95 22.97 9.90
C GLY A 128 -14.32 24.36 9.97
N GLY A 129 -13.46 24.73 9.02
CA GLY A 129 -12.87 26.07 8.92
C GLY A 129 -13.71 27.11 8.16
N ASN A 130 -15.01 26.90 7.98
CA ASN A 130 -15.96 27.78 7.27
C ASN A 130 -15.58 28.04 5.81
N ARG A 131 -15.02 27.04 5.11
CA ARG A 131 -14.62 27.10 3.70
C ARG A 131 -15.25 25.95 2.93
N GLY A 132 -15.50 26.18 1.64
CA GLY A 132 -15.91 25.11 0.74
C GLY A 132 -14.70 24.29 0.33
N ILE A 133 -14.87 22.97 0.27
CA ILE A 133 -13.86 22.05 -0.24
C ILE A 133 -14.56 21.12 -1.23
N ASP A 134 -14.02 21.05 -2.46
CA ASP A 134 -14.41 20.11 -3.49
C ASP A 134 -13.40 18.97 -3.60
N ILE A 135 -13.82 17.82 -4.12
CA ILE A 135 -12.87 16.80 -4.59
C ILE A 135 -12.85 16.87 -6.10
N LEU A 136 -11.69 17.25 -6.66
CA LEU A 136 -11.42 17.27 -8.08
C LEU A 136 -10.60 16.07 -8.51
N GLY A 137 -10.83 15.63 -9.76
CA GLY A 137 -10.02 14.62 -10.44
C GLY A 137 -9.38 15.17 -11.71
N LYS A 138 -8.23 14.61 -12.11
CA LYS A 138 -7.66 14.76 -13.44
C LYS A 138 -7.23 13.41 -13.97
N VAL A 139 -7.46 13.18 -15.26
CA VAL A 139 -7.13 11.91 -15.92
C VAL A 139 -5.91 12.07 -16.80
N SER A 140 -5.00 11.12 -16.72
CA SER A 140 -3.90 10.95 -17.66
C SER A 140 -4.09 9.69 -18.51
N THR A 141 -3.86 9.82 -19.82
CA THR A 141 -3.93 8.72 -20.81
C THR A 141 -2.56 8.28 -21.32
N ASP A 142 -1.49 8.88 -20.82
CA ASP A 142 -0.12 8.72 -21.31
C ASP A 142 0.89 8.37 -20.20
N GLY A 143 0.40 7.75 -19.11
CA GLY A 143 1.22 7.34 -17.97
C GLY A 143 1.66 8.50 -17.07
N GLY A 144 0.87 9.57 -17.02
CA GLY A 144 1.12 10.72 -16.14
C GLY A 144 1.99 11.82 -16.72
N LYS A 145 2.33 11.75 -18.02
CA LYS A 145 3.11 12.80 -18.71
C LYS A 145 2.29 14.06 -18.94
N THR A 146 1.01 13.89 -19.25
CA THR A 146 0.05 14.98 -19.37
C THR A 146 -1.25 14.64 -18.65
N TRP A 147 -1.97 15.67 -18.20
CA TRP A 147 -3.21 15.54 -17.45
C TRP A 147 -4.30 16.39 -18.09
N GLY A 148 -5.51 15.83 -18.12
CA GLY A 148 -6.69 16.49 -18.68
C GLY A 148 -7.24 17.62 -17.83
N GLU A 149 -8.35 18.20 -18.27
CA GLU A 149 -9.09 19.20 -17.52
C GLU A 149 -9.63 18.63 -16.21
N PRO A 150 -9.78 19.45 -15.15
CA PRO A 150 -10.37 19.01 -13.90
C PRO A 150 -11.80 18.52 -14.08
N LEU A 151 -12.14 17.37 -13.46
CA LEU A 151 -13.50 16.89 -13.32
C LEU A 151 -13.95 16.96 -11.86
N MET A 152 -15.20 17.31 -11.66
CA MET A 152 -15.83 17.36 -10.35
C MET A 152 -16.23 15.94 -9.92
N ILE A 153 -15.63 15.44 -8.82
CA ILE A 153 -16.03 14.19 -8.18
C ILE A 153 -17.05 14.48 -7.07
N ALA A 154 -16.72 15.42 -6.18
CA ALA A 154 -17.59 15.85 -5.09
C ALA A 154 -17.65 17.37 -4.99
N ASN A 155 -18.84 17.94 -5.14
CA ASN A 155 -19.06 19.38 -5.12
C ASN A 155 -19.48 19.84 -3.70
N GLY A 156 -18.51 20.38 -2.96
CA GLY A 156 -18.72 20.89 -1.61
C GLY A 156 -18.76 22.39 -1.51
N ALA A 157 -18.24 23.10 -2.51
CA ALA A 157 -18.16 24.58 -2.52
C ALA A 157 -19.37 25.23 -3.17
N SER A 158 -20.55 24.64 -3.14
CA SER A 158 -21.77 25.25 -3.68
C SER A 158 -22.05 26.60 -3.03
N PHE A 159 -21.71 27.68 -3.71
CA PHE A 159 -21.90 29.05 -3.24
C PHE A 159 -23.36 29.42 -2.98
N SER A 160 -24.30 28.67 -3.51
CA SER A 160 -25.74 28.88 -3.29
C SER A 160 -26.21 28.54 -1.89
N ASN A 161 -25.47 27.70 -1.15
CA ASN A 161 -25.84 27.19 0.17
C ASN A 161 -24.86 27.54 1.31
N GLY A 162 -23.89 28.42 1.06
CA GLY A 162 -23.01 28.94 2.10
C GLY A 162 -22.16 27.87 2.79
N PHE A 163 -21.32 27.14 2.07
CA PHE A 163 -20.35 26.17 2.64
C PHE A 163 -20.97 24.96 3.39
N ASN A 164 -22.16 24.55 3.05
CA ASN A 164 -22.88 23.55 3.86
C ASN A 164 -22.45 22.10 3.64
N ASN A 165 -21.60 21.78 2.68
CA ASN A 165 -21.26 20.39 2.35
C ASN A 165 -19.83 20.26 1.79
N SER A 166 -18.82 20.73 2.49
CA SER A 166 -17.44 20.43 2.11
C SER A 166 -17.20 18.94 1.98
N HIS A 167 -16.35 18.53 1.04
CA HIS A 167 -15.90 17.16 0.84
C HIS A 167 -14.38 17.16 0.76
N GLY A 168 -13.71 16.33 1.54
CA GLY A 168 -12.25 16.27 1.55
C GLY A 168 -11.73 14.94 2.07
N ASP A 169 -10.43 14.78 2.05
CA ASP A 169 -9.73 13.57 2.49
C ASP A 169 -10.16 12.33 1.68
N ALA A 170 -10.09 12.43 0.34
CA ALA A 170 -10.48 11.34 -0.55
C ALA A 170 -9.66 10.06 -0.31
N ALA A 171 -10.33 8.98 0.04
CA ALA A 171 -9.80 7.62 0.03
C ALA A 171 -10.42 6.85 -1.14
N ALA A 172 -9.60 6.33 -2.06
CA ALA A 172 -10.07 5.85 -3.35
C ALA A 172 -9.58 4.45 -3.72
N VAL A 173 -10.40 3.73 -4.48
CA VAL A 173 -10.03 2.48 -5.15
C VAL A 173 -10.70 2.39 -6.52
N ALA A 174 -9.95 1.90 -7.50
CA ALA A 174 -10.47 1.41 -8.77
C ALA A 174 -10.51 -0.12 -8.72
N ASP A 175 -11.62 -0.71 -9.11
CA ASP A 175 -11.71 -2.16 -9.24
C ASP A 175 -10.84 -2.62 -10.43
N ARG A 176 -9.90 -3.50 -10.18
CA ARG A 176 -8.96 -3.97 -11.21
C ARG A 176 -9.62 -4.81 -12.32
N GLU A 177 -10.84 -5.31 -12.13
CA GLU A 177 -11.56 -6.15 -13.10
C GLU A 177 -12.66 -5.42 -13.87
N THR A 178 -13.06 -4.24 -13.38
CA THR A 178 -14.20 -3.51 -13.96
C THR A 178 -13.91 -2.00 -14.05
N GLY A 179 -14.80 -1.23 -14.65
CA GLY A 179 -14.74 0.24 -14.65
C GLY A 179 -15.26 0.91 -13.37
N ARG A 180 -15.42 0.16 -12.27
CA ARG A 180 -15.93 0.69 -11.01
C ARG A 180 -14.89 1.47 -10.24
N LEU A 181 -15.33 2.57 -9.65
CA LEU A 181 -14.54 3.39 -8.74
C LEU A 181 -15.33 3.64 -7.46
N LEU A 182 -14.61 3.72 -6.36
CA LEU A 182 -15.15 4.14 -5.07
C LEU A 182 -14.27 5.25 -4.51
N VAL A 183 -14.90 6.31 -4.02
CA VAL A 183 -14.27 7.34 -3.20
C VAL A 183 -15.06 7.48 -1.91
N MET A 184 -14.40 7.28 -0.77
CA MET A 184 -14.91 7.61 0.56
C MET A 184 -14.25 8.91 1.02
N CYS A 185 -15.01 9.81 1.64
CA CYS A 185 -14.46 11.11 2.05
C CYS A 185 -15.11 11.64 3.33
N ALA A 186 -14.42 12.52 4.02
CA ALA A 186 -15.02 13.39 5.03
C ALA A 186 -15.98 14.40 4.36
N SER A 187 -17.06 14.76 5.03
CA SER A 187 -18.11 15.59 4.45
C SER A 187 -18.78 16.51 5.48
N GLY A 188 -19.39 17.59 5.00
CA GLY A 188 -20.21 18.50 5.81
C GLY A 188 -19.45 19.75 6.29
N THR A 189 -19.92 20.30 7.42
CA THR A 189 -19.39 21.53 8.01
C THR A 189 -18.73 21.33 9.35
N GLN A 190 -18.87 20.12 9.91
CA GLN A 190 -18.34 19.79 11.23
C GLN A 190 -16.89 19.31 11.08
N GLY A 191 -15.96 19.94 11.79
CA GLY A 191 -14.57 19.49 11.83
C GLY A 191 -14.38 18.26 12.71
N PHE A 192 -13.35 17.47 12.44
CA PHE A 192 -13.03 16.23 13.14
C PHE A 192 -12.92 16.43 14.67
N LEU A 193 -12.19 17.43 15.11
CA LEU A 193 -11.96 17.68 16.55
C LEU A 193 -13.18 18.19 17.30
N SER A 194 -14.18 18.72 16.60
CA SER A 194 -15.42 19.26 17.18
C SER A 194 -16.63 18.36 16.93
N SER A 195 -16.41 17.21 16.28
CA SER A 195 -17.43 16.19 16.01
C SER A 195 -17.95 15.54 17.29
N THR A 196 -19.24 15.22 17.31
CA THR A 196 -19.93 14.47 18.38
C THR A 196 -20.93 13.52 17.76
N LEU A 197 -21.41 12.51 18.49
CA LEU A 197 -22.46 11.61 18.00
C LEU A 197 -23.78 12.33 17.63
N GLN A 198 -24.07 13.50 18.23
CA GLN A 198 -25.25 14.31 17.93
C GLN A 198 -25.04 15.25 16.74
N ASN A 199 -23.80 15.61 16.44
CA ASN A 199 -23.41 16.42 15.30
C ASN A 199 -22.08 15.90 14.74
N PRO A 200 -22.12 14.76 14.04
CA PRO A 200 -20.91 14.08 13.59
C PRO A 200 -20.28 14.76 12.37
N LEU A 201 -18.95 14.60 12.23
CA LEU A 201 -18.32 14.72 10.94
C LEU A 201 -18.97 13.69 10.01
N ARG A 202 -19.47 14.14 8.87
CA ARG A 202 -20.19 13.27 7.93
C ARG A 202 -19.25 12.48 7.05
N VAL A 203 -19.78 11.41 6.49
CA VAL A 203 -19.07 10.56 5.53
C VAL A 203 -19.81 10.53 4.21
N GLY A 204 -19.11 10.93 3.15
CA GLY A 204 -19.57 10.83 1.77
C GLY A 204 -19.05 9.56 1.09
N ARG A 205 -19.89 8.94 0.26
CA ARG A 205 -19.54 7.84 -0.64
C ARG A 205 -19.88 8.24 -2.07
N TYR A 206 -18.89 8.23 -2.94
CA TYR A 206 -19.02 8.48 -4.36
C TYR A 206 -18.63 7.22 -5.13
N MET A 207 -19.50 6.79 -6.03
CA MET A 207 -19.27 5.61 -6.85
C MET A 207 -19.44 5.94 -8.32
N SER A 208 -18.58 5.38 -9.15
CA SER A 208 -18.67 5.39 -10.60
C SER A 208 -18.71 3.96 -11.12
N GLU A 209 -19.50 3.72 -12.17
CA GLU A 209 -19.61 2.43 -12.88
C GLU A 209 -19.02 2.53 -14.31
N ASP A 210 -18.43 3.67 -14.67
CA ASP A 210 -18.05 4.03 -16.03
C ASP A 210 -16.67 4.72 -16.11
N ASP A 211 -15.69 4.21 -15.35
CA ASP A 211 -14.30 4.73 -15.30
C ASP A 211 -14.21 6.22 -14.92
N GLY A 212 -15.08 6.66 -14.01
CA GLY A 212 -15.06 8.01 -13.46
C GLY A 212 -15.73 9.08 -14.33
N GLN A 213 -16.47 8.70 -15.37
CA GLN A 213 -17.18 9.66 -16.21
C GLN A 213 -18.40 10.25 -15.49
N THR A 214 -19.14 9.41 -14.74
CA THR A 214 -20.27 9.84 -13.91
C THR A 214 -20.14 9.27 -12.50
N TRP A 215 -20.67 10.02 -11.53
CA TRP A 215 -20.60 9.68 -10.11
C TRP A 215 -21.98 9.71 -9.47
N SER A 216 -22.27 8.69 -8.66
CA SER A 216 -23.38 8.68 -7.73
C SER A 216 -22.90 9.12 -6.35
N GLU A 217 -23.69 9.99 -5.70
CA GLU A 217 -23.40 10.54 -4.37
C GLU A 217 -24.32 9.92 -3.32
N ASN A 218 -23.74 9.49 -2.19
CA ASN A 218 -24.49 9.03 -1.03
C ASN A 218 -23.84 9.52 0.26
N GLU A 219 -24.63 10.08 1.18
CA GLU A 219 -24.20 10.29 2.55
C GLU A 219 -24.44 8.99 3.34
N VAL A 220 -23.36 8.45 3.92
CA VAL A 220 -23.36 7.15 4.63
C VAL A 220 -22.97 7.28 6.10
N THR A 221 -23.09 8.46 6.68
CA THR A 221 -22.70 8.78 8.06
C THR A 221 -23.35 7.80 9.06
N SER A 222 -24.66 7.59 8.97
CA SER A 222 -25.35 6.69 9.89
C SER A 222 -24.91 5.24 9.76
N GLU A 223 -24.57 4.80 8.56
CA GLU A 223 -24.06 3.45 8.29
C GLU A 223 -22.68 3.27 8.94
N MET A 224 -21.79 4.24 8.76
CA MET A 224 -20.41 4.17 9.25
C MET A 224 -20.32 4.23 10.77
N TYR A 225 -21.03 5.17 11.42
CA TYR A 225 -21.09 5.23 12.89
C TYR A 225 -21.88 4.04 13.47
N GLY A 226 -22.81 3.47 12.71
CA GLY A 226 -23.55 2.26 13.05
C GLY A 226 -22.69 1.03 13.30
N ILE A 227 -21.51 0.93 12.66
CA ILE A 227 -20.53 -0.15 12.89
C ILE A 227 -20.06 -0.12 14.35
N PHE A 228 -19.99 1.06 14.98
CA PHE A 228 -19.43 1.31 16.30
C PHE A 228 -20.49 1.66 17.35
N THR A 229 -21.73 1.20 17.17
CA THR A 229 -22.83 1.51 18.12
C THR A 229 -22.52 1.10 19.56
N GLU A 230 -21.74 0.03 19.74
CA GLU A 230 -21.28 -0.46 21.05
C GLU A 230 -20.05 0.28 21.59
N CYS A 231 -19.48 1.21 20.83
CA CYS A 231 -18.27 1.95 21.12
C CYS A 231 -18.54 3.46 21.09
N PRO A 232 -19.24 4.02 22.10
CA PRO A 232 -19.64 5.44 22.11
C PRO A 232 -18.45 6.42 22.14
N GLU A 233 -17.26 5.95 22.44
CA GLU A 233 -16.02 6.70 22.32
C GLU A 233 -15.65 7.02 20.86
N VAL A 234 -16.16 6.26 19.88
CA VAL A 234 -16.01 6.55 18.45
C VAL A 234 -17.05 7.60 18.04
N ASN A 235 -16.83 8.84 18.47
CA ASN A 235 -17.74 9.96 18.24
C ASN A 235 -17.30 10.91 17.13
N SER A 236 -16.21 10.59 16.48
CA SER A 236 -15.68 11.20 15.26
C SER A 236 -14.98 10.15 14.44
N LEU A 237 -15.15 10.17 13.13
CA LEU A 237 -14.39 9.31 12.22
C LEU A 237 -14.31 9.93 10.82
N PHE A 238 -13.22 9.66 10.13
CA PHE A 238 -13.07 9.91 8.69
C PHE A 238 -12.16 8.84 8.07
N PHE A 239 -12.29 8.60 6.77
CA PHE A 239 -11.42 7.69 6.04
C PHE A 239 -10.03 8.30 5.87
N SER A 240 -8.98 7.55 6.18
CA SER A 240 -7.61 7.96 5.89
C SER A 240 -7.42 8.11 4.38
N SER A 241 -7.10 9.33 3.94
CA SER A 241 -7.02 9.71 2.53
C SER A 241 -5.96 8.94 1.74
N GLY A 242 -6.07 8.92 0.41
CA GLY A 242 -5.18 8.25 -0.52
C GLY A 242 -5.79 6.95 -1.05
N ARG A 243 -5.11 5.82 -0.92
CA ARG A 243 -5.53 4.55 -1.51
C ARG A 243 -6.34 3.69 -0.53
N ILE A 244 -7.44 3.10 -1.00
CA ILE A 244 -8.11 1.95 -0.41
C ILE A 244 -7.46 0.69 -0.99
N CYS A 245 -7.06 -0.26 -0.15
CA CYS A 245 -6.42 -1.50 -0.59
C CYS A 245 -7.46 -2.50 -1.11
N GLN A 246 -7.28 -3.00 -2.33
CA GLN A 246 -8.05 -4.12 -2.87
C GLN A 246 -7.27 -5.42 -2.70
N SER A 247 -7.86 -6.41 -2.01
CA SER A 247 -7.25 -7.73 -1.78
C SER A 247 -6.87 -8.41 -3.09
N ARG A 248 -5.73 -9.09 -3.08
CA ARG A 248 -5.30 -9.97 -4.17
C ARG A 248 -5.79 -11.40 -3.99
N ARG A 249 -6.30 -11.76 -2.80
CA ARG A 249 -6.57 -13.13 -2.38
C ARG A 249 -8.03 -13.41 -2.09
N ILE A 250 -8.72 -12.48 -1.46
CA ILE A 250 -10.10 -12.69 -0.99
C ILE A 250 -11.06 -12.08 -2.00
N LYS A 251 -11.86 -12.95 -2.64
CA LYS A 251 -12.95 -12.56 -3.52
C LYS A 251 -14.26 -13.14 -2.99
N VAL A 252 -15.27 -12.29 -2.80
CA VAL A 252 -16.61 -12.68 -2.32
C VAL A 252 -17.62 -12.29 -3.38
N GLY A 253 -18.28 -13.31 -3.96
CA GLY A 253 -19.14 -13.09 -5.11
C GLY A 253 -18.37 -12.48 -6.28
N ASP A 254 -18.81 -11.32 -6.74
CA ASP A 254 -18.22 -10.61 -7.87
C ASP A 254 -17.09 -9.66 -7.49
N TYR A 255 -16.83 -9.43 -6.18
CA TYR A 255 -15.91 -8.41 -5.71
C TYR A 255 -14.73 -8.97 -4.94
N TYR A 256 -13.55 -8.41 -5.18
CA TYR A 256 -12.44 -8.56 -4.26
C TYR A 256 -12.70 -7.72 -3.02
N ARG A 257 -12.39 -8.30 -1.85
CA ARG A 257 -12.42 -7.56 -0.58
C ARG A 257 -11.60 -6.29 -0.69
N ILE A 258 -12.11 -5.20 -0.18
CA ILE A 258 -11.35 -3.96 -0.02
C ILE A 258 -11.16 -3.65 1.47
N TYR A 259 -10.00 -3.06 1.79
CA TYR A 259 -9.65 -2.64 3.14
C TYR A 259 -9.38 -1.15 3.17
N SER A 260 -9.87 -0.48 4.19
CA SER A 260 -9.59 0.92 4.44
C SER A 260 -9.40 1.18 5.93
N VAL A 261 -8.92 2.36 6.27
CA VAL A 261 -8.78 2.79 7.66
C VAL A 261 -9.69 3.97 7.90
N VAL A 262 -10.35 3.99 9.05
CA VAL A 262 -10.97 5.19 9.60
C VAL A 262 -10.21 5.64 10.83
N ASP A 263 -9.97 6.94 10.91
CA ASP A 263 -9.34 7.58 12.04
C ASP A 263 -10.42 7.92 13.07
N GLY A 264 -10.24 7.40 14.28
CA GLY A 264 -11.09 7.71 15.42
C GLY A 264 -10.53 8.87 16.24
N PRO A 265 -11.29 9.38 17.23
CA PRO A 265 -10.86 10.48 18.09
C PRO A 265 -9.64 10.10 18.93
N MET A 266 -9.03 11.12 19.53
CA MET A 266 -7.92 10.92 20.46
C MET A 266 -8.33 9.94 21.57
N GLY A 267 -7.53 8.89 21.75
CA GLY A 267 -7.81 7.79 22.67
C GLY A 267 -8.44 6.56 22.02
N VAL A 268 -8.93 6.66 20.78
CA VAL A 268 -9.41 5.53 19.97
C VAL A 268 -8.31 5.08 18.98
N GLY A 269 -7.74 6.01 18.22
CA GLY A 269 -6.77 5.72 17.18
C GLY A 269 -7.42 5.20 15.90
N CYS A 270 -6.64 4.51 15.06
CA CYS A 270 -7.09 3.98 13.78
C CYS A 270 -7.90 2.69 13.95
N LEU A 271 -8.93 2.54 13.14
CA LEU A 271 -9.79 1.37 13.05
C LEU A 271 -9.79 0.88 11.61
N VAL A 272 -9.52 -0.41 11.40
CA VAL A 272 -9.48 -0.98 10.05
C VAL A 272 -10.84 -1.55 9.69
N LEU A 273 -11.33 -1.16 8.52
CA LEU A 273 -12.56 -1.64 7.94
C LEU A 273 -12.30 -2.51 6.72
N TYR A 274 -13.22 -3.42 6.43
CA TYR A 274 -13.26 -4.15 5.18
C TYR A 274 -14.66 -4.14 4.57
N SER A 275 -14.73 -4.31 3.25
CA SER A 275 -15.98 -4.48 2.50
C SER A 275 -15.81 -5.62 1.51
N ASP A 276 -16.85 -6.46 1.40
CA ASP A 276 -16.94 -7.58 0.46
C ASP A 276 -17.90 -7.28 -0.72
N ASP A 277 -18.43 -6.06 -0.79
CA ASP A 277 -19.39 -5.59 -1.81
C ASP A 277 -18.99 -4.25 -2.43
N PHE A 278 -17.66 -4.02 -2.52
CA PHE A 278 -17.06 -2.83 -3.12
C PHE A 278 -17.51 -1.52 -2.45
N GLY A 279 -17.58 -1.50 -1.11
CA GLY A 279 -17.87 -0.31 -0.32
C GLY A 279 -19.35 0.01 -0.14
N LEU A 280 -20.26 -0.87 -0.54
CA LEU A 280 -21.68 -0.71 -0.24
C LEU A 280 -21.95 -0.93 1.24
N THR A 281 -21.31 -1.93 1.86
CA THR A 281 -21.34 -2.15 3.30
C THR A 281 -19.93 -2.34 3.85
N TRP A 282 -19.72 -1.96 5.12
CA TRP A 282 -18.44 -2.04 5.79
C TRP A 282 -18.53 -2.77 7.12
N GLN A 283 -17.46 -3.44 7.50
CA GLN A 283 -17.31 -4.12 8.80
C GLN A 283 -15.94 -3.82 9.39
N ALA A 284 -15.86 -3.78 10.73
CA ALA A 284 -14.58 -3.60 11.43
C ALA A 284 -13.77 -4.90 11.43
N LEU A 285 -12.53 -4.83 10.96
CA LEU A 285 -11.61 -5.97 10.96
C LEU A 285 -11.14 -6.29 12.38
N GLY A 286 -11.50 -7.48 12.86
CA GLY A 286 -11.32 -7.88 14.26
C GLY A 286 -12.48 -7.46 15.15
N GLY A 287 -13.54 -6.86 14.60
CA GLY A 287 -14.73 -6.40 15.32
C GLY A 287 -14.64 -4.95 15.82
N PRO A 288 -15.78 -4.38 16.27
CA PRO A 288 -15.88 -2.94 16.60
C PRO A 288 -15.04 -2.51 17.81
N HIS A 289 -14.62 -3.45 18.65
CA HIS A 289 -13.74 -3.19 19.78
C HIS A 289 -12.26 -3.36 19.49
N ALA A 290 -11.89 -3.81 18.28
CA ALA A 290 -10.49 -3.96 17.89
C ALA A 290 -9.78 -2.60 17.88
N ARG A 291 -8.59 -2.55 18.47
CA ARG A 291 -7.75 -1.35 18.55
C ARG A 291 -6.35 -1.69 18.04
N PRO A 292 -6.16 -1.68 16.72
CA PRO A 292 -4.86 -2.04 16.12
C PRO A 292 -3.74 -1.06 16.46
N THR A 293 -4.08 0.15 16.88
CA THR A 293 -3.11 1.15 17.35
C THR A 293 -3.26 1.38 18.83
N ILE A 294 -2.14 1.54 19.53
CA ILE A 294 -2.17 1.93 20.93
C ILE A 294 -2.57 3.40 21.00
N THR A 295 -3.68 3.66 21.62
CA THR A 295 -4.16 5.01 21.88
C THR A 295 -3.22 5.76 22.84
N PRO A 296 -3.05 7.07 22.71
CA PRO A 296 -3.78 8.02 21.84
C PRO A 296 -3.06 8.37 20.53
N PHE A 297 -2.16 7.55 20.03
CA PHE A 297 -1.09 7.98 19.14
C PHE A 297 -1.31 7.67 17.66
N GLY A 298 -2.29 6.81 17.33
CA GLY A 298 -2.59 6.45 15.97
C GLY A 298 -3.42 7.50 15.24
N ASP A 299 -3.03 7.84 14.02
CA ASP A 299 -3.69 8.77 13.11
C ASP A 299 -3.38 8.37 11.66
N GLU A 300 -4.17 8.81 10.70
CA GLU A 300 -4.05 8.57 9.27
C GLU A 300 -3.18 7.36 8.88
N ALA A 301 -3.81 6.23 8.62
CA ALA A 301 -3.11 4.98 8.40
C ALA A 301 -3.41 4.38 7.03
N LYS A 302 -2.56 3.45 6.62
CA LYS A 302 -2.72 2.64 5.43
C LYS A 302 -2.67 1.17 5.77
N VAL A 303 -3.37 0.39 4.98
CA VAL A 303 -3.32 -1.06 5.06
C VAL A 303 -2.90 -1.66 3.74
N GLU A 304 -2.20 -2.80 3.81
CA GLU A 304 -1.80 -3.59 2.66
C GLU A 304 -1.85 -5.08 3.00
N GLU A 305 -2.13 -5.90 2.01
CA GLU A 305 -2.15 -7.36 2.16
C GLU A 305 -0.72 -7.91 2.05
N LEU A 306 -0.27 -8.61 3.10
CA LEU A 306 1.02 -9.27 3.14
C LEU A 306 1.07 -10.50 2.21
N PRO A 307 2.29 -11.01 1.88
CA PRO A 307 2.42 -12.17 1.01
C PRO A 307 1.74 -13.45 1.54
N ASP A 308 1.55 -13.59 2.84
CA ASP A 308 0.83 -14.70 3.49
C ASP A 308 -0.70 -14.49 3.54
N GLY A 309 -1.18 -13.28 3.23
CA GLY A 309 -2.59 -12.89 3.26
C GLY A 309 -3.04 -12.18 4.54
N ASN A 310 -2.17 -12.04 5.53
CA ASN A 310 -2.40 -11.19 6.69
C ASN A 310 -2.46 -9.70 6.27
N VAL A 311 -2.95 -8.83 7.14
CA VAL A 311 -3.12 -7.40 6.83
C VAL A 311 -2.15 -6.57 7.64
N LEU A 312 -1.23 -5.89 6.96
CA LEU A 312 -0.30 -4.94 7.55
C LEU A 312 -0.95 -3.55 7.64
N LEU A 313 -0.94 -2.98 8.82
CA LEU A 313 -1.30 -1.58 9.09
C LEU A 313 -0.02 -0.76 9.26
N SER A 314 0.06 0.38 8.58
CA SER A 314 1.05 1.42 8.81
C SER A 314 0.34 2.72 9.20
N CYS A 315 0.62 3.22 10.39
CA CYS A 315 -0.09 4.34 10.98
C CYS A 315 0.84 5.53 11.24
N ARG A 316 0.34 6.74 11.00
CA ARG A 316 0.97 7.99 11.42
C ARG A 316 1.00 8.06 12.95
N SER A 317 2.13 8.48 13.54
CA SER A 317 2.23 8.71 14.97
C SER A 317 2.00 10.19 15.30
N LYS A 318 1.09 10.47 16.21
CA LYS A 318 0.89 11.81 16.79
C LYS A 318 1.61 12.00 18.13
N GLN A 319 2.35 11.01 18.60
CA GLN A 319 3.07 11.14 19.85
C GLN A 319 4.22 12.14 19.71
N THR A 320 4.27 13.13 20.59
CA THR A 320 5.38 14.09 20.66
C THR A 320 6.70 13.37 20.89
N GLY A 321 7.69 13.64 20.05
CA GLY A 321 9.02 13.03 20.13
C GLY A 321 9.14 11.63 19.52
N THR A 322 8.05 11.04 18.99
CA THR A 322 8.08 9.80 18.24
C THR A 322 7.96 10.12 16.76
N SER A 323 9.04 10.04 16.03
CA SER A 323 9.08 10.28 14.59
C SER A 323 9.24 8.94 13.87
N GLY A 324 8.31 8.63 12.95
CA GLY A 324 8.27 7.37 12.21
C GLY A 324 6.87 6.78 12.15
N ARG A 325 6.77 5.57 11.60
CA ARG A 325 5.47 4.87 11.47
C ARG A 325 5.26 3.90 12.62
N LEU A 326 3.99 3.65 12.89
CA LEU A 326 3.54 2.60 13.80
C LEU A 326 3.00 1.45 12.95
N PHE A 327 3.48 0.25 13.17
CA PHE A 327 3.06 -0.94 12.43
C PHE A 327 2.32 -1.92 13.29
N ASN A 328 1.29 -2.57 12.74
CA ASN A 328 0.60 -3.71 13.33
C ASN A 328 0.17 -4.69 12.24
N ILE A 329 -0.04 -5.95 12.60
CA ILE A 329 -0.48 -7.00 11.68
C ILE A 329 -1.75 -7.63 12.23
N TYR A 330 -2.79 -7.72 11.38
CA TYR A 330 -3.94 -8.58 11.64
C TYR A 330 -3.67 -9.97 11.09
N ASN A 331 -3.64 -10.94 11.98
CA ASN A 331 -3.44 -12.33 11.64
C ASN A 331 -4.79 -13.03 11.49
N TYR A 332 -5.08 -13.53 10.29
CA TYR A 332 -6.34 -14.20 9.98
C TYR A 332 -6.50 -15.56 10.69
N PHE A 333 -5.40 -16.24 11.01
CA PHE A 333 -5.46 -17.51 11.71
C PHE A 333 -5.91 -17.34 13.17
N THR A 334 -5.41 -16.31 13.84
CA THR A 334 -5.79 -15.99 15.23
C THR A 334 -7.00 -15.06 15.30
N ALA A 335 -7.41 -14.47 14.16
CA ALA A 335 -8.44 -13.44 14.04
C ALA A 335 -8.21 -12.24 14.99
N SER A 336 -6.96 -11.81 15.13
CA SER A 336 -6.58 -10.76 16.06
C SER A 336 -5.44 -9.89 15.54
N TRP A 337 -5.35 -8.67 16.06
CA TRP A 337 -4.21 -7.77 15.88
C TRP A 337 -3.07 -8.17 16.83
N GLY A 338 -1.82 -8.01 16.34
CA GLY A 338 -0.61 -8.19 17.11
C GLY A 338 -0.29 -7.02 18.05
N GLU A 339 0.90 -7.04 18.63
CA GLU A 339 1.44 -5.91 19.38
C GLU A 339 2.02 -4.85 18.43
N MET A 340 1.59 -3.59 18.58
CA MET A 340 2.04 -2.50 17.72
C MET A 340 3.54 -2.24 17.89
N ALA A 341 4.26 -2.14 16.78
CA ALA A 341 5.68 -1.79 16.74
C ALA A 341 5.90 -0.35 16.26
N ILE A 342 6.96 0.29 16.73
CA ILE A 342 7.37 1.64 16.33
C ILE A 342 8.60 1.54 15.43
N SER A 343 8.56 2.20 14.28
CA SER A 343 9.66 2.29 13.32
C SER A 343 10.18 3.73 13.27
N ASN A 344 11.09 4.08 14.15
CA ASN A 344 11.59 5.45 14.32
C ASN A 344 13.12 5.55 14.44
N ASP A 345 13.83 4.49 14.15
CA ASP A 345 15.31 4.51 14.17
C ASP A 345 15.83 5.29 12.94
N PRO A 346 16.74 6.25 13.14
CA PRO A 346 17.30 7.07 12.05
C PRO A 346 18.08 6.28 10.99
N GLU A 347 18.64 5.10 11.35
CA GLU A 347 19.52 4.32 10.50
C GLU A 347 18.84 3.13 9.83
N GLY A 348 17.70 2.70 10.33
CA GLY A 348 17.04 1.51 9.78
C GLY A 348 15.51 1.48 9.91
N GLY A 349 14.89 2.48 10.53
CA GLY A 349 13.45 2.65 10.61
C GLY A 349 12.89 3.59 9.54
N THR A 350 11.59 3.82 9.57
CA THR A 350 10.89 4.82 8.76
C THR A 350 10.96 6.21 9.43
N TYR A 351 12.15 6.60 9.82
CA TYR A 351 12.40 7.82 10.58
C TYR A 351 11.92 9.08 9.87
N SER A 352 11.28 9.96 10.63
CA SER A 352 10.84 11.29 10.19
C SER A 352 11.18 12.30 11.29
N GLU A 353 12.01 13.31 10.99
CA GLU A 353 12.50 14.26 11.98
C GLU A 353 11.40 15.22 12.40
N ASP A 354 10.89 15.02 13.62
CA ASP A 354 9.88 15.91 14.25
C ASP A 354 8.69 16.23 13.32
N CYS A 355 8.34 15.25 12.48
CA CYS A 355 7.29 15.36 11.48
C CYS A 355 6.33 14.19 11.56
N SER A 356 5.08 14.48 11.87
CA SER A 356 3.98 13.52 11.77
C SER A 356 3.18 13.83 10.52
N CYS A 357 3.10 12.88 9.57
CA CYS A 357 2.43 13.09 8.29
C CYS A 357 1.80 11.79 7.74
N ASN A 358 0.76 11.95 6.92
CA ASN A 358 0.23 10.86 6.13
C ASN A 358 1.28 10.39 5.09
N GLY A 359 1.18 9.14 4.68
CA GLY A 359 1.99 8.53 3.63
C GLY A 359 1.36 7.23 3.18
N GLU A 360 1.86 6.63 2.12
CA GLU A 360 1.29 5.42 1.53
C GLU A 360 2.13 4.19 1.84
N LEU A 361 1.48 3.04 1.91
CA LEU A 361 2.08 1.72 2.07
C LEU A 361 1.73 0.83 0.88
N LEU A 362 2.73 0.16 0.30
CA LEU A 362 2.53 -0.86 -0.73
C LEU A 362 3.38 -2.10 -0.44
N ILE A 363 2.88 -3.27 -0.84
CA ILE A 363 3.67 -4.51 -0.97
C ILE A 363 3.68 -4.88 -2.45
N VAL A 364 4.87 -4.91 -3.05
CA VAL A 364 5.04 -5.16 -4.48
C VAL A 364 5.94 -6.36 -4.74
N PRO A 365 5.59 -7.24 -5.72
CA PRO A 365 6.45 -8.34 -6.13
C PRO A 365 7.64 -7.80 -6.94
N VAL A 366 8.83 -8.33 -6.66
CA VAL A 366 10.07 -7.90 -7.30
C VAL A 366 11.01 -9.07 -7.57
N VAL A 367 11.99 -8.84 -8.44
CA VAL A 367 13.15 -9.71 -8.63
C VAL A 367 14.37 -9.04 -8.04
N ARG A 368 15.12 -9.76 -7.20
CA ARG A 368 16.42 -9.30 -6.72
C ARG A 368 17.45 -9.44 -7.85
N THR A 369 18.14 -8.34 -8.19
CA THR A 369 19.02 -8.30 -9.36
C THR A 369 20.29 -9.14 -9.20
N SER A 370 20.76 -9.36 -7.98
CA SER A 370 22.00 -10.08 -7.71
C SER A 370 21.93 -11.60 -7.97
N ASP A 371 20.75 -12.20 -7.84
CA ASP A 371 20.56 -13.65 -7.93
C ASP A 371 19.24 -14.07 -8.61
N GLY A 372 18.48 -13.09 -9.11
CA GLY A 372 17.20 -13.34 -9.78
C GLY A 372 16.07 -13.89 -8.90
N ARG A 373 16.20 -13.86 -7.59
CA ARG A 373 15.20 -14.38 -6.66
C ARG A 373 13.94 -13.50 -6.66
N ASN A 374 12.78 -14.14 -6.86
CA ASN A 374 11.49 -13.52 -6.68
C ASN A 374 11.21 -13.30 -5.19
N MET A 375 10.71 -12.13 -4.84
CA MET A 375 10.38 -11.75 -3.48
C MET A 375 9.41 -10.55 -3.46
N HIS A 376 9.17 -9.96 -2.31
CA HIS A 376 8.37 -8.75 -2.19
C HIS A 376 9.19 -7.61 -1.57
N LEU A 377 8.80 -6.38 -1.89
CA LEU A 377 9.22 -5.17 -1.18
C LEU A 377 8.03 -4.52 -0.51
N ALA A 378 8.20 -4.16 0.75
CA ALA A 378 7.36 -3.16 1.37
C ALA A 378 7.89 -1.76 1.01
N LEU A 379 7.02 -0.87 0.55
CA LEU A 379 7.30 0.53 0.25
C LEU A 379 6.47 1.40 1.20
N GLN A 380 7.08 2.39 1.83
CA GLN A 380 6.42 3.35 2.72
C GLN A 380 6.86 4.76 2.38
N SER A 381 5.92 5.64 2.00
CA SER A 381 6.25 7.05 1.77
C SER A 381 5.98 7.90 3.02
N VAL A 382 6.93 8.77 3.37
CA VAL A 382 6.77 9.80 4.41
C VAL A 382 7.76 10.95 4.16
N PRO A 383 7.48 12.19 4.60
CA PRO A 383 8.50 13.25 4.72
C PRO A 383 9.50 12.87 5.79
N ARG A 384 10.79 13.01 5.48
CA ARG A 384 11.85 12.71 6.45
C ARG A 384 12.30 13.91 7.26
N GLY A 385 12.27 15.10 6.65
CA GLY A 385 12.81 16.32 7.24
C GLY A 385 11.85 17.01 8.19
N LYS A 386 12.42 17.86 9.03
CA LYS A 386 11.67 18.66 10.01
C LYS A 386 10.65 19.59 9.34
N GLY A 387 9.44 19.64 9.90
CA GLY A 387 8.41 20.55 9.40
C GLY A 387 7.86 20.15 8.04
N ARG A 388 7.81 18.86 7.72
CA ARG A 388 7.30 18.31 6.45
C ARG A 388 8.17 18.70 5.27
N GLN A 389 9.33 18.06 5.16
CA GLN A 389 10.30 18.24 4.10
C GLN A 389 10.83 16.88 3.63
N LEU A 390 11.43 16.86 2.46
CA LEU A 390 12.19 15.72 1.97
C LEU A 390 11.34 14.46 1.86
N VAL A 391 10.16 14.52 1.21
CA VAL A 391 9.34 13.32 1.03
C VAL A 391 10.20 12.22 0.41
N SER A 392 10.11 11.05 1.00
CA SER A 392 10.95 9.91 0.69
C SER A 392 10.11 8.63 0.61
N ILE A 393 10.58 7.68 -0.18
CA ILE A 393 10.06 6.32 -0.20
C ILE A 393 11.06 5.44 0.53
N TYR A 394 10.64 4.87 1.65
CA TYR A 394 11.37 3.83 2.34
C TYR A 394 11.01 2.48 1.74
N TYR A 395 11.98 1.57 1.63
CA TYR A 395 11.74 0.23 1.13
C TYR A 395 12.41 -0.82 2.03
N LYS A 396 11.70 -1.93 2.24
CA LYS A 396 12.16 -3.06 3.05
C LYS A 396 11.95 -4.35 2.24
N PRO A 397 13.02 -5.16 2.04
CA PRO A 397 12.87 -6.47 1.43
C PRO A 397 12.15 -7.44 2.38
N LEU A 398 11.22 -8.21 1.82
CA LEU A 398 10.51 -9.31 2.48
C LEU A 398 10.96 -10.61 1.80
N LEU A 399 11.99 -11.25 2.38
CA LEU A 399 12.67 -12.40 1.80
C LEU A 399 11.93 -13.70 2.09
N ASP A 400 11.43 -13.82 3.31
CA ASP A 400 10.66 -14.96 3.81
C ASP A 400 9.69 -14.51 4.92
N GLU A 401 8.90 -15.42 5.45
CA GLU A 401 7.87 -15.12 6.45
C GLU A 401 8.42 -14.43 7.69
N SER A 402 9.65 -14.74 8.11
CA SER A 402 10.28 -14.10 9.28
C SER A 402 10.56 -12.60 9.12
N ASP A 403 10.39 -12.04 7.93
CA ASP A 403 10.51 -10.59 7.68
C ASP A 403 9.21 -9.83 7.90
N TYR A 404 8.06 -10.57 8.09
CA TYR A 404 6.73 -9.98 8.21
C TYR A 404 5.73 -10.81 9.05
N ASP A 405 6.24 -11.71 9.92
CA ASP A 405 5.40 -12.53 10.79
C ASP A 405 4.85 -11.72 11.98
N GLU A 406 5.67 -10.83 12.50
CA GLU A 406 5.33 -9.99 13.65
C GLU A 406 5.45 -8.49 13.32
N PRO A 407 4.64 -7.62 13.96
CA PRO A 407 4.73 -6.16 13.73
C PRO A 407 6.14 -5.59 13.97
N SER A 408 6.89 -6.17 14.91
CA SER A 408 8.28 -5.79 15.24
C SER A 408 9.24 -5.93 14.07
N ASP A 409 8.95 -6.81 13.11
CA ASP A 409 9.79 -6.99 11.91
C ASP A 409 9.82 -5.73 11.05
N PHE A 410 8.76 -4.92 11.11
CA PHE A 410 8.69 -3.63 10.41
C PHE A 410 9.33 -2.47 11.17
N SER A 411 9.84 -2.67 12.37
CA SER A 411 10.51 -1.60 13.13
C SER A 411 11.84 -1.17 12.52
N MET A 412 12.53 -2.09 11.82
CA MET A 412 13.87 -1.91 11.27
C MET A 412 14.00 -2.55 9.87
N GLY A 413 15.16 -2.34 9.24
CA GLY A 413 15.49 -2.95 7.95
C GLY A 413 15.06 -2.11 6.73
N TRP A 414 14.60 -0.89 6.96
CA TRP A 414 14.22 0.04 5.91
C TRP A 414 15.41 0.75 5.32
N GLN A 415 15.41 0.90 4.00
CA GLN A 415 16.33 1.74 3.24
C GLN A 415 15.52 2.87 2.61
N ARG A 416 16.16 3.93 2.12
CA ARG A 416 15.46 5.14 1.72
C ARG A 416 15.88 5.63 0.35
N TYR A 417 14.89 6.03 -0.44
CA TYR A 417 15.01 6.86 -1.64
C TYR A 417 14.35 8.21 -1.38
N GLN A 418 15.09 9.29 -1.50
CA GLN A 418 14.55 10.64 -1.38
C GLN A 418 13.99 11.11 -2.72
N VAL A 419 12.74 11.55 -2.72
CA VAL A 419 12.00 11.96 -3.92
C VAL A 419 12.25 13.43 -4.25
N THR A 420 12.22 14.29 -3.23
CA THR A 420 12.39 15.75 -3.38
C THR A 420 13.25 16.33 -2.27
N ASP A 421 13.88 17.47 -2.54
CA ASP A 421 14.64 18.27 -1.56
C ASP A 421 13.78 19.39 -0.92
N ASN A 422 12.53 19.53 -1.32
CA ASN A 422 11.65 20.64 -0.97
C ASN A 422 10.86 20.40 0.33
N TYR A 423 10.13 21.43 0.78
CA TYR A 423 8.99 21.26 1.67
C TYR A 423 7.95 20.38 0.96
N SER A 424 7.57 19.30 1.60
CA SER A 424 6.69 18.28 1.03
C SER A 424 5.95 17.55 2.14
N ALA A 425 4.69 17.21 1.91
CA ALA A 425 3.85 16.69 2.98
C ALA A 425 3.18 15.37 2.62
N TYR A 426 1.88 15.38 2.36
CA TYR A 426 1.11 14.17 2.09
C TYR A 426 1.53 13.53 0.78
N SER A 427 1.52 12.23 0.75
CA SER A 427 1.85 11.45 -0.44
C SER A 427 1.04 10.17 -0.53
N THR A 428 0.77 9.75 -1.75
CA THR A 428 0.14 8.48 -2.07
C THR A 428 0.89 7.82 -3.22
N MET A 429 0.77 6.52 -3.36
CA MET A 429 1.38 5.77 -4.46
C MET A 429 0.58 4.50 -4.77
N ILE A 430 0.67 4.08 -6.03
CA ILE A 430 0.15 2.79 -6.49
C ILE A 430 1.21 2.09 -7.33
N ALA A 431 1.16 0.76 -7.33
CA ALA A 431 1.87 -0.04 -8.33
C ALA A 431 0.98 -0.12 -9.58
N THR A 432 1.51 0.29 -10.73
CA THR A 432 0.83 0.21 -12.01
C THR A 432 1.01 -1.17 -12.64
N ALA A 433 0.15 -1.56 -13.57
CA ALA A 433 0.18 -2.87 -14.21
C ALA A 433 1.50 -3.17 -14.96
N ASP A 434 2.24 -2.15 -15.38
CA ASP A 434 3.56 -2.27 -16.00
C ASP A 434 4.71 -2.39 -14.98
N GLY A 435 4.40 -2.38 -13.66
CA GLY A 435 5.35 -2.59 -12.57
C GLY A 435 6.01 -1.32 -12.06
N HIS A 436 5.62 -0.14 -12.55
CA HIS A 436 6.12 1.12 -12.02
C HIS A 436 5.35 1.58 -10.78
N ILE A 437 5.90 2.55 -10.08
CA ILE A 437 5.25 3.24 -8.96
C ILE A 437 4.78 4.61 -9.46
N ALA A 438 3.46 4.78 -9.55
CA ALA A 438 2.85 6.09 -9.75
C ALA A 438 2.81 6.79 -8.39
N PHE A 439 3.67 7.77 -8.21
CA PHE A 439 3.84 8.53 -6.97
C PHE A 439 3.26 9.92 -7.10
N PHE A 440 2.37 10.30 -6.19
CA PHE A 440 1.67 11.58 -6.20
C PHE A 440 1.73 12.23 -4.82
N HIS A 441 2.21 13.48 -4.73
CA HIS A 441 2.55 14.09 -3.46
C HIS A 441 2.41 15.60 -3.45
N GLU A 442 2.27 16.17 -2.25
CA GLU A 442 2.37 17.59 -1.98
C GLU A 442 3.83 18.04 -2.01
N ASP A 443 4.14 19.09 -2.77
CA ASP A 443 5.48 19.68 -2.88
C ASP A 443 5.39 21.22 -2.95
N CYS A 444 6.37 21.89 -2.40
CA CYS A 444 6.53 23.35 -2.51
C CYS A 444 7.76 23.64 -3.35
N ASN A 445 7.58 23.98 -4.61
CA ASN A 445 8.67 24.23 -5.56
C ASN A 445 9.59 25.40 -5.18
N ASP A 446 9.13 26.33 -4.33
CA ASP A 446 9.86 27.56 -3.99
C ASP A 446 10.62 27.48 -2.65
N ASN A 447 10.59 26.36 -1.95
CA ASN A 447 11.23 26.16 -0.64
C ASN A 447 10.80 27.14 0.48
N ASN A 448 9.73 27.94 0.30
CA ASN A 448 9.45 29.07 1.17
C ASN A 448 8.13 28.96 1.95
N SER A 449 7.25 28.02 1.64
CA SER A 449 5.91 27.97 2.26
C SER A 449 5.46 26.57 2.58
N THR A 450 4.95 26.36 3.78
CA THR A 450 4.24 25.14 4.20
C THR A 450 2.73 25.22 4.01
N SER A 451 2.22 26.31 3.39
CA SER A 451 0.78 26.57 3.26
C SER A 451 0.24 26.51 1.84
N ALA A 452 1.11 26.50 0.83
CA ALA A 452 0.71 26.44 -0.58
C ALA A 452 1.50 25.32 -1.27
N TYR A 453 0.96 24.12 -1.23
CA TYR A 453 1.53 22.98 -1.96
C TYR A 453 0.95 22.93 -3.37
N ASP A 454 1.81 22.56 -4.32
CA ASP A 454 1.38 21.96 -5.57
C ASP A 454 1.27 20.44 -5.40
N LEU A 455 0.49 19.80 -6.26
CA LEU A 455 0.44 18.35 -6.29
C LEU A 455 1.21 17.82 -7.50
N LEU A 456 2.33 17.16 -7.23
CA LEU A 456 3.26 16.66 -8.23
C LEU A 456 3.12 15.16 -8.42
N PHE A 457 3.18 14.74 -9.68
CA PHE A 457 3.19 13.35 -10.10
C PHE A 457 4.57 12.95 -10.61
N GLN A 458 5.02 11.74 -10.23
CA GLN A 458 6.21 11.10 -10.80
C GLN A 458 5.93 9.61 -11.04
N GLN A 459 6.40 9.09 -12.16
CA GLN A 459 6.47 7.65 -12.39
C GLN A 459 7.88 7.16 -12.05
N LEU A 460 8.01 6.27 -11.08
CA LEU A 460 9.28 5.78 -10.57
C LEU A 460 9.42 4.28 -10.83
N SER A 461 10.60 3.82 -11.26
CA SER A 461 10.89 2.39 -11.34
C SER A 461 11.37 1.85 -9.98
N ILE A 462 11.09 0.58 -9.71
CA ILE A 462 11.65 -0.12 -8.54
C ILE A 462 13.18 -0.10 -8.60
N LYS A 463 13.76 -0.24 -9.79
CA LYS A 463 15.21 -0.15 -10.01
C LYS A 463 15.78 1.19 -9.52
N LYS A 464 15.09 2.31 -9.80
CA LYS A 464 15.51 3.65 -9.33
C LYS A 464 15.37 3.79 -7.83
N ILE A 465 14.22 3.44 -7.26
CA ILE A 465 13.95 3.52 -5.81
C ILE A 465 14.99 2.72 -5.03
N THR A 466 15.43 1.58 -5.56
CA THR A 466 16.30 0.64 -4.86
C THR A 466 17.76 0.72 -5.28
N ASN A 467 18.14 1.72 -6.08
CA ASN A 467 19.49 1.87 -6.63
C ASN A 467 19.98 0.59 -7.33
N GLY A 468 19.14 0.00 -8.19
CA GLY A 468 19.46 -1.16 -8.99
C GLY A 468 19.40 -2.51 -8.29
N ARG A 469 19.02 -2.57 -7.01
CA ARG A 469 19.01 -3.84 -6.23
C ARG A 469 17.85 -4.75 -6.57
N TYR A 470 16.74 -4.18 -7.02
CA TYR A 470 15.52 -4.90 -7.37
C TYR A 470 14.91 -4.34 -8.64
N THR A 471 14.18 -5.19 -9.36
CA THR A 471 13.35 -4.81 -10.51
C THR A 471 11.92 -5.28 -10.30
N ALA A 472 10.97 -4.60 -10.91
CA ALA A 472 9.56 -4.95 -10.80
C ALA A 472 9.23 -6.26 -11.52
N ILE A 473 8.27 -7.00 -10.97
CA ILE A 473 7.52 -8.02 -11.71
C ILE A 473 6.25 -7.33 -12.23
N LYS A 474 6.03 -7.36 -13.55
CA LYS A 474 4.78 -6.85 -14.15
C LYS A 474 3.60 -7.64 -13.63
N GLN A 475 2.56 -6.94 -13.23
CA GLN A 475 1.34 -7.51 -12.64
C GLN A 475 0.28 -7.81 -13.70
#